data_491bd267074c03539573e0b415649add
#
_entry.id   491bd267074c03539573e0b415649add
#
_cell.length_a   1.000
_cell.length_b   1.000
_cell.length_c   1.000
_cell.angle_alpha   90.00
_cell.angle_beta   90.00
_cell.angle_gamma   90.00
#
_symmetry.space_group_name_H-M   'P 1'
#
loop_
_entity.id
_entity.type
_entity.pdbx_description
1 polymer ?
#
loop_
_entity_poly.entity_id
_entity_poly.type
_entity_poly.pdbx_seq_one_letter_code
_entity_poly.pdbx_strand_id
1 'polypeptide(L)'
;MKKKSQLTAKNANRYDLYEESVQNVEFEVEFISDTYKKYNKSKCKTIREDFCASAKISSAWVQDADINKAYAIDLDAKILKYAKNTFEKNLTVDQLNRVKLIKGDSLSYKTPK
;
A
#
# COMPACT_ATOMS: atom_id res chain seq x y z
N MET A 1 7.86 -20.55 11.74
CA MET A 1 6.91 -19.45 11.69
C MET A 1 7.05 -18.54 12.89
N LYS A 2 6.92 -17.28 12.68
CA LYS A 2 7.06 -16.32 13.75
C LYS A 2 5.92 -16.38 14.75
N LYS A 3 6.24 -16.26 16.02
CA LYS A 3 5.24 -16.32 17.07
C LYS A 3 4.59 -14.97 17.31
N LYS A 4 3.46 -14.74 16.68
CA LYS A 4 2.73 -13.49 16.87
C LYS A 4 2.21 -13.31 18.29
N SER A 5 1.98 -14.40 18.99
CA SER A 5 1.52 -14.35 20.38
C SER A 5 2.48 -13.61 21.31
N GLN A 6 3.73 -13.42 20.90
CA GLN A 6 4.70 -12.66 21.67
C GLN A 6 4.57 -11.15 21.49
N LEU A 7 3.81 -10.71 20.48
CA LEU A 7 3.57 -9.29 20.24
C LEU A 7 2.33 -8.85 21.00
N THR A 8 2.48 -7.83 21.82
CA THR A 8 1.36 -7.25 22.55
C THR A 8 1.31 -5.75 22.28
N ALA A 9 0.20 -5.13 22.64
CA ALA A 9 0.05 -3.68 22.49
C ALA A 9 1.09 -2.91 23.31
N LYS A 10 1.67 -3.52 24.31
CA LYS A 10 2.67 -2.87 25.16
C LYS A 10 4.06 -2.88 24.55
N ASN A 11 4.42 -3.91 23.80
CA ASN A 11 5.79 -4.08 23.32
C ASN A 11 5.93 -4.01 21.81
N ALA A 12 4.85 -3.77 21.08
CA ALA A 12 4.88 -3.57 19.64
C ALA A 12 4.22 -2.26 19.30
N ASN A 13 4.87 -1.43 18.49
CA ASN A 13 4.21 -0.22 18.01
C ASN A 13 3.36 -0.56 16.79
N ARG A 14 2.51 0.37 16.37
CA ARG A 14 1.57 0.13 15.27
C ARG A 14 2.28 -0.17 13.95
N TYR A 15 3.46 0.39 13.74
CA TYR A 15 4.20 0.17 12.50
C TYR A 15 4.74 -1.26 12.44
N ASP A 16 5.20 -1.78 13.56
CA ASP A 16 5.64 -3.17 13.64
C ASP A 16 4.49 -4.13 13.37
N LEU A 17 3.29 -3.81 13.86
CA LEU A 17 2.11 -4.63 13.59
C LEU A 17 1.77 -4.63 12.10
N TYR A 18 1.91 -3.49 11.43
CA TYR A 18 1.71 -3.45 9.99
C TYR A 18 2.76 -4.28 9.26
N GLU A 19 4.01 -4.22 9.70
CA GLU A 19 5.07 -5.04 9.09
C GLU A 19 4.77 -6.53 9.21
N GLU A 20 4.24 -6.96 10.35
CA GLU A 20 3.84 -8.35 10.52
C GLU A 20 2.74 -8.75 9.55
N SER A 21 1.84 -7.85 9.24
CA SER A 21 0.71 -8.15 8.36
C SER A 21 1.06 -8.16 6.88
N VAL A 22 2.22 -7.64 6.48
CA VAL A 22 2.58 -7.57 5.06
C VAL A 22 2.96 -8.90 4.45
N GLN A 23 2.98 -9.97 5.22
CA GLN A 23 3.24 -11.31 4.69
C GLN A 23 2.29 -11.67 3.55
N ASN A 24 1.13 -11.03 3.48
CA ASN A 24 0.11 -11.33 2.48
C ASN A 24 0.05 -10.30 1.36
N VAL A 25 0.98 -9.35 1.31
CA VAL A 25 0.91 -8.27 0.33
C VAL A 25 0.97 -8.78 -1.11
N GLU A 26 1.86 -9.72 -1.40
CA GLU A 26 1.95 -10.28 -2.74
C GLU A 26 0.67 -10.99 -3.14
N PHE A 27 0.05 -11.70 -2.21
CA PHE A 27 -1.24 -12.34 -2.44
C PHE A 27 -2.31 -11.30 -2.72
N GLU A 28 -2.32 -10.20 -1.98
CA GLU A 28 -3.30 -9.13 -2.20
C GLU A 28 -3.15 -8.50 -3.58
N VAL A 29 -1.93 -8.23 -4.00
CA VAL A 29 -1.66 -7.66 -5.32
C VAL A 29 -2.15 -8.61 -6.42
N GLU A 30 -1.82 -9.89 -6.29
CA GLU A 30 -2.24 -10.90 -7.24
C GLU A 30 -3.76 -11.04 -7.28
N PHE A 31 -4.41 -11.04 -6.11
CA PHE A 31 -5.85 -11.14 -6.01
C PHE A 31 -6.54 -9.95 -6.68
N ILE A 32 -6.05 -8.74 -6.47
CA ILE A 32 -6.60 -7.53 -7.10
C ILE A 32 -6.49 -7.64 -8.62
N SER A 33 -5.31 -8.01 -9.10
CA SER A 33 -5.04 -8.14 -10.53
C SER A 33 -5.96 -9.15 -11.19
N ASP A 34 -6.05 -10.33 -10.60
CA ASP A 34 -6.84 -11.43 -11.15
C ASP A 34 -8.32 -11.13 -11.12
N THR A 35 -8.80 -10.55 -10.02
CA THR A 35 -10.20 -10.23 -9.86
C THR A 35 -10.63 -9.15 -10.85
N TYR A 36 -9.83 -8.10 -11.00
CA TYR A 36 -10.13 -7.03 -11.95
C TYR A 36 -10.21 -7.57 -13.37
N LYS A 37 -9.23 -8.38 -13.76
CA LYS A 37 -9.17 -8.97 -15.09
C LYS A 37 -10.39 -9.84 -15.37
N LYS A 38 -10.82 -10.61 -14.37
CA LYS A 38 -11.98 -11.49 -14.49
C LYS A 38 -13.26 -10.72 -14.83
N TYR A 39 -13.47 -9.58 -14.18
CA TYR A 39 -14.72 -8.82 -14.35
C TYR A 39 -14.64 -7.74 -15.43
N ASN A 40 -13.46 -7.25 -15.75
CA ASN A 40 -13.29 -6.15 -16.69
C ASN A 40 -12.63 -6.56 -18.01
N LYS A 41 -12.16 -7.78 -18.10
CA LYS A 41 -11.49 -8.34 -19.28
C LYS A 41 -10.30 -7.51 -19.74
N SER A 42 -9.72 -6.75 -18.82
CA SER A 42 -8.53 -5.95 -19.08
C SER A 42 -7.65 -5.92 -17.84
N LYS A 43 -6.40 -5.55 -18.01
CA LYS A 43 -5.45 -5.50 -16.91
C LYS A 43 -5.70 -4.26 -16.04
N CYS A 44 -5.74 -4.45 -14.73
CA CYS A 44 -5.79 -3.34 -13.79
C CYS A 44 -4.46 -2.61 -13.80
N LYS A 45 -4.48 -1.29 -13.90
CA LYS A 45 -3.27 -0.46 -13.91
C LYS A 45 -3.18 0.43 -12.70
N THR A 46 -4.28 0.96 -12.25
CA THR A 46 -4.33 1.94 -11.17
C THR A 46 -5.19 1.44 -10.03
N ILE A 47 -4.66 1.51 -8.82
CA ILE A 47 -5.42 1.19 -7.62
C ILE A 47 -5.46 2.40 -6.70
N ARG A 48 -6.41 2.36 -5.79
CA ARG A 48 -6.51 3.33 -4.70
C ARG A 48 -6.57 2.56 -3.40
N GLU A 49 -5.67 2.88 -2.50
CA GLU A 49 -5.62 2.26 -1.18
C GLU A 49 -6.12 3.27 -0.15
N ASP A 50 -7.36 3.08 0.30
CA ASP A 50 -7.96 3.93 1.33
C ASP A 50 -7.48 3.47 2.70
N PHE A 51 -7.34 4.44 3.63
CA PHE A 51 -6.83 4.15 4.97
C PHE A 51 -5.52 3.38 4.89
N CYS A 52 -4.62 3.88 4.07
CA CYS A 52 -3.48 3.11 3.60
C CYS A 52 -2.42 2.80 4.65
N ALA A 53 -2.41 3.53 5.77
CA ALA A 53 -1.39 3.37 6.80
C ALA A 53 0.01 3.47 6.17
N SER A 54 0.84 2.44 6.26
CA SER A 54 2.18 2.45 5.67
C SER A 54 2.19 2.18 4.16
N ALA A 55 1.01 1.98 3.56
CA ALA A 55 0.83 1.84 2.12
C ALA A 55 1.63 0.70 1.49
N LYS A 56 1.68 -0.43 2.18
CA LYS A 56 2.44 -1.60 1.70
C LYS A 56 1.87 -2.18 0.41
N ILE A 57 0.55 -2.18 0.27
CA ILE A 57 -0.08 -2.70 -0.95
C ILE A 57 0.26 -1.80 -2.14
N SER A 58 0.18 -0.48 -1.96
CA SER A 58 0.54 0.47 -3.02
C SER A 58 2.00 0.32 -3.43
N SER A 59 2.89 0.14 -2.46
CA SER A 59 4.31 -0.09 -2.73
C SER A 59 4.52 -1.35 -3.57
N ALA A 60 3.90 -2.45 -3.17
CA ALA A 60 4.00 -3.71 -3.91
C ALA A 60 3.37 -3.61 -5.30
N TRP A 61 2.27 -2.87 -5.41
CA TRP A 61 1.57 -2.69 -6.67
C TRP A 61 2.45 -2.03 -7.73
N VAL A 62 3.14 -0.93 -7.37
CA VAL A 62 4.00 -0.24 -8.33
C VAL A 62 5.27 -1.03 -8.66
N GLN A 63 5.65 -1.98 -7.80
CA GLN A 63 6.78 -2.87 -8.07
C GLN A 63 6.41 -4.03 -8.98
N ASP A 64 5.12 -4.35 -9.07
CA ASP A 64 4.65 -5.52 -9.80
C ASP A 64 4.72 -5.34 -11.32
N ALA A 65 4.50 -4.13 -11.83
CA ALA A 65 4.58 -3.87 -13.26
C ALA A 65 4.87 -2.39 -13.53
N ASP A 66 5.55 -2.11 -14.63
CA ASP A 66 6.01 -0.76 -14.99
C ASP A 66 4.88 0.24 -15.23
N ILE A 67 3.70 -0.25 -15.57
CA ILE A 67 2.55 0.61 -15.86
C ILE A 67 1.65 0.84 -14.65
N ASN A 68 1.92 0.15 -13.55
CA ASN A 68 1.05 0.22 -12.37
C ASN A 68 1.21 1.55 -11.63
N LYS A 69 0.07 2.12 -11.25
CA LYS A 69 -0.01 3.34 -10.44
C LYS A 69 -0.85 3.10 -9.21
N ALA A 70 -0.58 3.87 -8.17
CA ALA A 70 -1.34 3.76 -6.93
C ALA A 70 -1.55 5.13 -6.28
N TYR A 71 -2.73 5.30 -5.70
CA TYR A 71 -3.04 6.42 -4.81
C TYR A 71 -3.27 5.84 -3.44
N ALA A 72 -2.51 6.30 -2.45
CA ALA A 72 -2.58 5.81 -1.08
C ALA A 72 -2.98 6.96 -0.16
N ILE A 73 -4.09 6.82 0.53
CA ILE A 73 -4.73 7.92 1.26
C ILE A 73 -4.87 7.57 2.73
N ASP A 74 -4.47 8.48 3.59
CA ASP A 74 -4.67 8.35 5.04
C ASP A 74 -4.73 9.73 5.68
N LEU A 75 -5.43 9.82 6.81
CA LEU A 75 -5.51 11.05 7.58
C LEU A 75 -4.27 11.29 8.45
N ASP A 76 -3.55 10.23 8.78
CA ASP A 76 -2.44 10.28 9.73
C ASP A 76 -1.13 10.67 9.03
N ALA A 77 -0.74 11.92 9.22
CA ALA A 77 0.48 12.46 8.61
C ALA A 77 1.75 11.73 9.07
N LYS A 78 1.75 11.21 10.30
CA LYS A 78 2.94 10.52 10.84
C LYS A 78 3.18 9.20 10.13
N ILE A 79 2.12 8.45 9.90
CA ILE A 79 2.29 7.17 9.23
C ILE A 79 2.58 7.35 7.73
N LEU A 80 2.06 8.40 7.13
CA LEU A 80 2.40 8.73 5.75
C LEU A 80 3.86 9.12 5.61
N LYS A 81 4.40 9.83 6.61
CA LYS A 81 5.83 10.14 6.61
C LYS A 81 6.67 8.88 6.73
N TYR A 82 6.25 7.95 7.57
CA TYR A 82 6.91 6.65 7.68
C TYR A 82 6.87 5.91 6.33
N ALA A 83 5.72 5.90 5.68
CA ALA A 83 5.58 5.27 4.38
C ALA A 83 6.49 5.91 3.35
N LYS A 84 6.55 7.24 3.31
CA LYS A 84 7.42 7.95 2.39
C LYS A 84 8.88 7.58 2.59
N ASN A 85 9.33 7.54 3.83
CA ASN A 85 10.71 7.17 4.14
C ASN A 85 11.02 5.75 3.70
N THR A 86 10.09 4.83 3.91
CA THR A 86 10.25 3.44 3.49
C THR A 86 10.28 3.32 1.97
N PHE A 87 9.43 4.07 1.28
CA PHE A 87 9.40 4.09 -0.17
C PHE A 87 10.73 4.58 -0.75
N GLU A 88 11.28 5.64 -0.16
CA GLU A 88 12.56 6.20 -0.64
C GLU A 88 13.71 5.21 -0.50
N LYS A 89 13.63 4.30 0.47
CA LYS A 89 14.65 3.26 0.62
C LYS A 89 14.46 2.08 -0.32
N ASN A 90 13.23 1.77 -0.67
CA ASN A 90 12.90 0.50 -1.32
C ASN A 90 12.46 0.62 -2.77
N LEU A 91 12.00 1.78 -3.20
CA LEU A 91 11.48 1.96 -4.55
C LEU A 91 12.47 2.70 -5.45
N THR A 92 12.44 2.39 -6.73
CA THR A 92 13.21 3.14 -7.72
C THR A 92 12.55 4.50 -7.95
N VAL A 93 13.26 5.41 -8.61
CA VAL A 93 12.71 6.74 -8.95
C VAL A 93 11.44 6.59 -9.79
N ASP A 94 11.45 5.69 -10.76
CA ASP A 94 10.26 5.44 -11.58
C ASP A 94 9.08 4.96 -10.77
N GLN A 95 9.31 4.03 -9.85
CA GLN A 95 8.26 3.51 -8.98
C GLN A 95 7.72 4.60 -8.05
N LEU A 96 8.61 5.44 -7.51
CA LEU A 96 8.19 6.57 -6.68
C LEU A 96 7.27 7.53 -7.45
N ASN A 97 7.54 7.73 -8.72
CA ASN A 97 6.73 8.62 -9.56
C ASN A 97 5.34 8.07 -9.85
N ARG A 98 5.13 6.78 -9.65
CA ARG A 98 3.85 6.12 -9.95
C ARG A 98 2.99 5.88 -8.71
N VAL A 99 3.47 6.22 -7.52
CA VAL A 99 2.69 6.11 -6.28
C VAL A 99 2.57 7.49 -5.64
N LYS A 100 1.35 7.84 -5.21
CA LYS A 100 1.10 9.09 -4.53
C LYS A 100 0.57 8.85 -3.13
N LEU A 101 1.27 9.39 -2.14
CA LEU A 101 0.82 9.38 -0.75
C LEU A 101 0.04 10.66 -0.50
N ILE A 102 -1.18 10.53 -0.05
CA ILE A 102 -2.09 11.66 0.08
C ILE A 102 -2.62 11.74 1.50
N LYS A 103 -2.40 12.88 2.15
CA LYS A 103 -3.02 13.15 3.44
C LYS A 103 -4.42 13.67 3.17
N GLY A 104 -5.43 12.90 3.58
CA GLY A 104 -6.79 13.30 3.34
C GLY A 104 -7.79 12.31 3.90
N ASP A 105 -9.06 12.69 3.81
CA ASP A 105 -10.16 11.84 4.22
C ASP A 105 -10.51 10.92 3.05
N SER A 106 -10.31 9.63 3.24
CA SER A 106 -10.59 8.64 2.19
C SER A 106 -12.04 8.66 1.73
N LEU A 107 -12.95 9.05 2.61
CA LEU A 107 -14.38 9.07 2.25
C LEU A 107 -14.74 10.24 1.34
N SER A 108 -13.99 11.33 1.38
CA SER A 108 -14.29 12.52 0.59
C SER A 108 -13.30 12.79 -0.54
N TYR A 109 -12.13 12.19 -0.49
CA TYR A 109 -11.11 12.42 -1.52
C TYR A 109 -11.53 11.81 -2.85
N LYS A 110 -11.44 12.60 -3.91
CA LYS A 110 -11.76 12.12 -5.26
C LYS A 110 -10.47 11.93 -6.05
N THR A 111 -10.26 10.69 -6.49
CA THR A 111 -9.08 10.35 -7.28
C THR A 111 -9.19 10.96 -8.66
N PRO A 112 -8.11 11.56 -9.19
CA PRO A 112 -8.10 12.03 -10.58
C PRO A 112 -8.39 10.88 -11.55
N LYS A 113 -9.07 11.20 -12.62
CA LYS A 113 -9.36 10.21 -13.65
C LYS A 113 -8.21 10.10 -14.64
#